data_277675d3a0ba8ce9c5c365438fb92171
#
_entry.id   277675d3a0ba8ce9c5c365438fb92171
#
_cell.length_a   1.000
_cell.length_b   1.000
_cell.length_c   1.000
_cell.angle_alpha   90.00
_cell.angle_beta   90.00
_cell.angle_gamma   90.00
#
_symmetry.space_group_name_H-M   'P 1'
#
loop_
_entity.id
_entity.type
_entity.pdbx_description
1 polymer ?
#
loop_
_entity_poly.entity_id
_entity_poly.type
_entity_poly.pdbx_seq_one_letter_code
_entity_poly.pdbx_strand_id
1 'polypeptide(L)'
;MFVDTIQINLLSGSGGSGSVSFSSKSSKTSPNGANGGNGGSIIFVSDSGVFDYSNLKSKGSFKAENGGDASKNLQNGPNGKDMYLKIPIGTSIISDGELLAEIIDEKVEYKICQGGMGGRGNKDLISKRNPNPEICESGEKRRKITLDLELSLLTDVALIGLPNAGKSSLIQTITNSNSKIDSYPFTTVSPSLGVYENNKEIVTICDLPGLIEGAAEGTGLGKSVLRHLKNTKFIIFLLDPDNSEYNIEEQIKLLENEIETYNPEFRNIKNLKVVNKSDLDKTEKNYLNISTVTEEGISELLQQLDEISFRELNRVNKSYEKIFVE
;
A
#
# COMPACT_ATOMS: atom_id res chain seq x y z
N MET A 1 -1.13 -1.66 -18.16
CA MET A 1 -0.05 -0.76 -17.76
C MET A 1 -0.11 -0.66 -16.26
N PHE A 2 0.89 -1.11 -15.56
CA PHE A 2 1.00 -1.09 -14.09
C PHE A 2 0.95 0.35 -13.57
N VAL A 3 0.20 0.58 -12.53
CA VAL A 3 0.00 1.90 -11.94
C VAL A 3 0.34 1.81 -10.45
N ASP A 4 1.54 2.23 -10.11
CA ASP A 4 2.08 2.24 -8.74
C ASP A 4 1.82 3.55 -7.99
N THR A 5 1.43 4.58 -8.71
CA THR A 5 1.10 5.89 -8.17
C THR A 5 -0.16 6.43 -8.80
N ILE A 6 -1.06 6.96 -7.98
CA ILE A 6 -2.29 7.58 -8.48
C ILE A 6 -2.75 8.69 -7.54
N GLN A 7 -3.21 9.79 -8.12
CA GLN A 7 -3.98 10.78 -7.38
C GLN A 7 -5.47 10.52 -7.56
N ILE A 8 -6.21 10.47 -6.46
CA ILE A 8 -7.66 10.26 -6.46
C ILE A 8 -8.39 11.34 -5.69
N ASN A 9 -9.60 11.65 -6.16
CA ASN A 9 -10.50 12.57 -5.49
C ASN A 9 -11.63 11.78 -4.84
N LEU A 10 -11.80 11.93 -3.53
CA LEU A 10 -12.83 11.29 -2.75
C LEU A 10 -13.89 12.29 -2.33
N LEU A 11 -15.16 11.98 -2.57
CA LEU A 11 -16.29 12.78 -2.14
C LEU A 11 -17.22 11.90 -1.29
N SER A 12 -17.37 12.20 -0.02
CA SER A 12 -18.37 11.52 0.79
C SER A 12 -19.79 11.89 0.35
N GLY A 13 -20.77 11.16 0.82
CA GLY A 13 -22.17 11.56 0.72
C GLY A 13 -22.48 12.74 1.66
N SER A 14 -23.29 13.68 1.22
CA SER A 14 -23.89 14.67 2.11
C SER A 14 -25.00 14.06 2.94
N GLY A 15 -25.24 14.53 4.15
CA GLY A 15 -26.45 14.23 4.91
C GLY A 15 -27.70 14.80 4.21
N GLY A 16 -28.83 14.14 4.37
CA GLY A 16 -30.13 14.62 3.96
C GLY A 16 -30.68 15.62 4.99
N SER A 17 -31.61 16.48 4.57
CA SER A 17 -32.24 17.46 5.45
C SER A 17 -33.31 16.82 6.33
N GLY A 18 -33.46 17.31 7.56
CA GLY A 18 -34.62 17.02 8.40
C GLY A 18 -35.89 17.65 7.82
N SER A 19 -37.03 17.29 8.39
CA SER A 19 -38.31 17.82 7.96
C SER A 19 -39.05 18.55 9.11
N VAL A 20 -39.90 19.49 8.72
CA VAL A 20 -40.87 20.12 9.63
C VAL A 20 -42.24 19.56 9.31
N SER A 21 -42.85 18.92 10.29
CA SER A 21 -44.25 18.52 10.20
C SER A 21 -44.90 18.46 11.57
N PHE A 22 -46.24 18.50 11.61
CA PHE A 22 -47.04 18.49 12.82
C PHE A 22 -48.19 17.51 12.66
N SER A 23 -48.41 16.70 13.69
CA SER A 23 -49.60 15.84 13.74
C SER A 23 -50.71 16.57 14.44
N SER A 24 -51.91 16.55 13.83
CA SER A 24 -53.13 17.03 14.45
C SER A 24 -53.97 15.83 14.93
N LYS A 25 -53.56 15.19 16.02
CA LYS A 25 -54.39 14.20 16.69
C LYS A 25 -55.05 14.87 17.92
N SER A 26 -56.36 15.15 17.86
CA SER A 26 -57.15 15.89 18.84
C SER A 26 -56.60 17.32 19.08
N SER A 27 -57.16 18.10 19.97
CA SER A 27 -56.92 19.54 20.18
C SER A 27 -55.45 20.01 20.39
N LYS A 28 -54.46 19.16 20.24
CA LYS A 28 -53.02 19.51 20.37
C LYS A 28 -52.25 19.11 19.13
N THR A 29 -51.64 20.08 18.47
CA THR A 29 -50.60 19.87 17.44
C THR A 29 -49.29 19.54 18.12
N SER A 30 -48.61 18.47 17.66
CA SER A 30 -47.25 18.13 18.14
C SER A 30 -46.29 17.96 16.99
N PRO A 31 -45.02 18.42 17.13
CA PRO A 31 -44.01 18.22 16.11
C PRO A 31 -43.77 16.73 15.81
N ASN A 32 -43.79 16.37 14.55
CA ASN A 32 -43.55 14.99 14.07
C ASN A 32 -42.64 14.92 12.80
N GLY A 33 -41.86 15.96 12.56
CA GLY A 33 -40.86 15.93 11.50
C GLY A 33 -39.71 14.98 11.81
N ALA A 34 -39.29 14.25 10.83
CA ALA A 34 -38.28 13.21 10.91
C ALA A 34 -36.87 13.71 10.55
N ASN A 35 -35.88 12.91 10.81
CA ASN A 35 -34.48 13.23 10.54
C ASN A 35 -34.08 12.82 9.11
N GLY A 36 -33.19 13.58 8.50
CA GLY A 36 -32.53 13.19 7.26
C GLY A 36 -31.63 11.97 7.47
N GLY A 37 -31.36 11.25 6.40
CA GLY A 37 -30.42 10.13 6.40
C GLY A 37 -28.97 10.61 6.39
N ASN A 38 -28.08 9.83 6.94
CA ASN A 38 -26.65 10.09 6.85
C ASN A 38 -26.12 9.83 5.43
N GLY A 39 -25.13 10.58 4.98
CA GLY A 39 -24.41 10.29 3.77
C GLY A 39 -23.51 9.07 3.91
N GLY A 40 -23.21 8.39 2.79
CA GLY A 40 -22.27 7.28 2.75
C GLY A 40 -20.83 7.74 2.92
N SER A 41 -20.02 6.90 3.54
CA SER A 41 -18.58 7.08 3.71
C SER A 41 -17.82 6.40 2.58
N ILE A 42 -16.52 6.74 2.42
CA ILE A 42 -15.61 6.01 1.53
C ILE A 42 -14.62 5.23 2.41
N ILE A 43 -14.54 3.93 2.13
CA ILE A 43 -13.78 2.97 2.90
C ILE A 43 -12.81 2.27 1.95
N PHE A 44 -11.52 2.29 2.28
CA PHE A 44 -10.52 1.46 1.61
C PHE A 44 -10.52 0.08 2.24
N VAL A 45 -10.42 -0.94 1.39
CA VAL A 45 -10.29 -2.34 1.80
C VAL A 45 -9.01 -2.88 1.19
N SER A 46 -8.09 -3.31 2.04
CA SER A 46 -6.87 -3.97 1.58
C SER A 46 -7.19 -5.38 1.06
N ASP A 47 -6.70 -5.68 -0.13
CA ASP A 47 -7.00 -6.95 -0.82
C ASP A 47 -5.73 -7.45 -1.52
N SER A 48 -5.24 -8.63 -1.13
CA SER A 48 -4.07 -9.30 -1.74
C SER A 48 -4.29 -9.70 -3.20
N GLY A 49 -5.54 -9.77 -3.66
CA GLY A 49 -5.88 -9.98 -5.07
C GLY A 49 -5.79 -8.73 -5.93
N VAL A 50 -5.50 -7.56 -5.36
CA VAL A 50 -5.30 -6.30 -6.06
C VAL A 50 -3.82 -5.97 -6.07
N PHE A 51 -3.21 -5.88 -7.25
CA PHE A 51 -1.76 -5.73 -7.41
C PHE A 51 -1.32 -4.32 -7.80
N ASP A 52 -2.26 -3.48 -8.28
CA ASP A 52 -1.97 -2.10 -8.70
C ASP A 52 -3.23 -1.23 -8.67
N TYR A 53 -3.08 0.04 -9.04
CA TYR A 53 -4.20 0.99 -9.09
C TYR A 53 -4.89 1.12 -10.46
N SER A 54 -4.67 0.20 -11.40
CA SER A 54 -5.27 0.26 -12.74
C SER A 54 -6.81 0.33 -12.69
N ASN A 55 -7.41 -0.36 -11.71
CA ASN A 55 -8.85 -0.34 -11.47
C ASN A 55 -9.38 1.03 -11.02
N LEU A 56 -8.54 1.85 -10.40
CA LEU A 56 -8.90 3.19 -9.91
C LEU A 56 -8.61 4.27 -10.94
N LYS A 57 -7.62 4.05 -11.82
CA LYS A 57 -7.16 5.02 -12.82
C LYS A 57 -8.24 5.50 -13.76
N SER A 58 -9.17 4.62 -14.14
CA SER A 58 -10.22 4.95 -15.12
C SER A 58 -11.24 5.97 -14.63
N LYS A 59 -11.37 6.17 -13.31
CA LYS A 59 -12.41 7.02 -12.71
C LYS A 59 -11.86 8.32 -12.12
N GLY A 60 -10.64 8.33 -11.55
CA GLY A 60 -9.99 9.51 -10.94
C GLY A 60 -10.76 10.22 -9.82
N SER A 61 -12.08 10.02 -9.73
CA SER A 61 -12.95 10.59 -8.72
C SER A 61 -14.01 9.58 -8.28
N PHE A 62 -14.17 9.45 -6.96
CA PHE A 62 -15.08 8.50 -6.33
C PHE A 62 -16.04 9.25 -5.41
N LYS A 63 -17.33 8.93 -5.53
CA LYS A 63 -18.39 9.61 -4.78
C LYS A 63 -19.31 8.59 -4.12
N ALA A 64 -19.41 8.66 -2.78
CA ALA A 64 -20.40 7.90 -2.03
C ALA A 64 -21.82 8.49 -2.17
N GLU A 65 -22.83 7.72 -1.84
CA GLU A 65 -24.25 8.07 -1.95
C GLU A 65 -24.62 9.12 -0.89
N ASN A 66 -25.45 10.08 -1.28
CA ASN A 66 -25.98 11.06 -0.31
C ASN A 66 -27.08 10.40 0.54
N GLY A 67 -27.23 10.88 1.77
CA GLY A 67 -28.42 10.61 2.57
C GLY A 67 -29.65 11.27 1.94
N GLY A 68 -30.78 10.61 2.06
CA GLY A 68 -32.06 11.14 1.61
C GLY A 68 -32.65 12.15 2.60
N ASP A 69 -33.41 13.11 2.08
CA ASP A 69 -34.16 14.04 2.90
C ASP A 69 -35.30 13.32 3.66
N ALA A 70 -35.62 13.81 4.82
CA ALA A 70 -36.74 13.33 5.59
C ALA A 70 -38.06 13.65 4.91
N SER A 71 -38.99 12.71 5.00
CA SER A 71 -40.40 12.93 4.63
C SER A 71 -41.22 13.38 5.83
N LYS A 72 -42.48 13.70 5.58
CA LYS A 72 -43.44 14.03 6.64
C LYS A 72 -43.80 12.80 7.47
N ASN A 73 -44.42 12.99 8.61
CA ASN A 73 -45.02 11.94 9.45
C ASN A 73 -44.00 10.89 9.96
N LEU A 74 -42.91 11.34 10.56
CA LEU A 74 -41.89 10.48 11.20
C LEU A 74 -41.14 9.55 10.22
N GLN A 75 -41.15 9.84 8.94
CA GLN A 75 -40.37 9.06 7.96
C GLN A 75 -38.96 9.63 7.80
N ASN A 76 -37.99 8.97 8.41
CA ASN A 76 -36.58 9.35 8.26
C ASN A 76 -36.12 9.16 6.83
N GLY A 77 -35.22 10.03 6.41
CA GLY A 77 -34.52 9.86 5.15
C GLY A 77 -33.66 8.58 5.16
N PRO A 78 -33.57 7.87 4.04
CA PRO A 78 -32.69 6.71 3.95
C PRO A 78 -31.22 7.14 4.05
N ASN A 79 -30.38 6.31 4.68
CA ASN A 79 -28.94 6.53 4.68
C ASN A 79 -28.35 6.23 3.30
N GLY A 80 -27.38 7.03 2.88
CA GLY A 80 -26.57 6.74 1.70
C GLY A 80 -25.68 5.53 1.94
N LYS A 81 -25.43 4.77 0.88
CA LYS A 81 -24.57 3.58 0.93
C LYS A 81 -23.10 4.00 0.98
N ASP A 82 -22.34 3.30 1.82
CA ASP A 82 -20.88 3.41 1.85
C ASP A 82 -20.27 2.89 0.54
N MET A 83 -19.16 3.49 0.13
CA MET A 83 -18.39 3.08 -1.04
C MET A 83 -17.11 2.38 -0.58
N TYR A 84 -16.95 1.13 -1.00
CA TYR A 84 -15.76 0.34 -0.72
C TYR A 84 -14.84 0.36 -1.94
N LEU A 85 -13.59 0.76 -1.73
CA LEU A 85 -12.55 0.77 -2.75
C LEU A 85 -11.46 -0.22 -2.35
N LYS A 86 -11.27 -1.24 -3.21
CA LYS A 86 -10.21 -2.22 -3.02
C LYS A 86 -8.88 -1.62 -3.44
N ILE A 87 -7.90 -1.72 -2.58
CA ILE A 87 -6.54 -1.23 -2.78
C ILE A 87 -5.52 -2.32 -2.46
N PRO A 88 -4.35 -2.30 -3.09
CA PRO A 88 -3.31 -3.27 -2.81
C PRO A 88 -2.72 -3.09 -1.41
N ILE A 89 -2.20 -4.19 -0.85
CA ILE A 89 -1.36 -4.16 0.33
C ILE A 89 -0.05 -3.46 -0.02
N GLY A 90 0.54 -2.70 0.92
CA GLY A 90 1.71 -1.86 0.66
C GLY A 90 1.35 -0.46 0.15
N THR A 91 0.07 -0.07 0.21
CA THR A 91 -0.37 1.28 -0.15
C THR A 91 0.02 2.29 0.92
N SER A 92 0.79 3.30 0.54
CA SER A 92 0.99 4.54 1.30
C SER A 92 -0.05 5.56 0.90
N ILE A 93 -0.75 6.13 1.88
CA ILE A 93 -1.77 7.17 1.69
C ILE A 93 -1.15 8.49 2.07
N ILE A 94 -1.11 9.41 1.12
CA ILE A 94 -0.47 10.73 1.28
C ILE A 94 -1.53 11.82 1.03
N SER A 95 -1.57 12.84 1.89
CA SER A 95 -2.37 14.05 1.69
C SER A 95 -1.48 15.28 1.85
N ASP A 96 -1.54 16.20 0.90
CA ASP A 96 -0.77 17.44 0.92
C ASP A 96 0.75 17.25 1.17
N GLY A 97 1.30 16.11 0.72
CA GLY A 97 2.70 15.74 0.88
C GLY A 97 3.04 15.07 2.22
N GLU A 98 2.07 14.91 3.13
CA GLU A 98 2.25 14.21 4.40
C GLU A 98 1.74 12.77 4.32
N LEU A 99 2.52 11.83 4.84
CA LEU A 99 2.14 10.43 4.94
C LEU A 99 1.10 10.25 6.05
N LEU A 100 -0.12 9.90 5.69
CA LEU A 100 -1.21 9.66 6.64
C LEU A 100 -1.21 8.23 7.16
N ALA A 101 -1.00 7.24 6.29
CA ALA A 101 -0.99 5.82 6.64
C ALA A 101 -0.23 4.97 5.65
N GLU A 102 0.19 3.81 6.13
CA GLU A 102 0.64 2.70 5.29
C GLU A 102 -0.25 1.48 5.58
N ILE A 103 -0.77 0.89 4.51
CA ILE A 103 -1.67 -0.26 4.61
C ILE A 103 -0.85 -1.52 4.38
N ILE A 104 -0.57 -2.24 5.45
CA ILE A 104 0.27 -3.45 5.45
C ILE A 104 -0.53 -4.74 5.74
N ASP A 105 -1.70 -4.62 6.37
CA ASP A 105 -2.51 -5.77 6.75
C ASP A 105 -3.55 -6.11 5.70
N GLU A 106 -3.86 -7.39 5.53
CA GLU A 106 -4.86 -7.88 4.59
C GLU A 106 -6.28 -7.81 5.19
N LYS A 107 -7.26 -7.50 4.35
CA LYS A 107 -8.70 -7.47 4.70
C LYS A 107 -9.06 -6.51 5.83
N VAL A 108 -8.32 -5.44 5.95
CA VAL A 108 -8.60 -4.37 6.91
C VAL A 108 -9.36 -3.24 6.22
N GLU A 109 -10.36 -2.71 6.91
CA GLU A 109 -11.16 -1.58 6.43
C GLU A 109 -10.67 -0.28 7.04
N TYR A 110 -10.34 0.67 6.18
CA TYR A 110 -9.90 2.01 6.57
C TYR A 110 -10.94 3.04 6.13
N LYS A 111 -11.68 3.63 7.07
CA LYS A 111 -12.61 4.71 6.76
C LYS A 111 -11.83 6.00 6.49
N ILE A 112 -11.76 6.38 5.22
CA ILE A 112 -10.95 7.51 4.76
C ILE A 112 -11.74 8.81 4.72
N CYS A 113 -12.98 8.75 4.21
CA CYS A 113 -13.81 9.94 4.06
C CYS A 113 -15.20 9.68 4.67
N GLN A 114 -15.49 10.32 5.80
CA GLN A 114 -16.74 10.12 6.51
C GLN A 114 -17.89 10.85 5.83
N GLY A 115 -19.05 10.18 5.73
CA GLY A 115 -20.29 10.79 5.27
C GLY A 115 -20.81 11.86 6.21
N GLY A 116 -21.50 12.87 5.66
CA GLY A 116 -22.13 13.93 6.43
C GLY A 116 -23.32 13.40 7.23
N MET A 117 -23.54 13.93 8.44
CA MET A 117 -24.68 13.56 9.27
C MET A 117 -25.96 14.15 8.70
N GLY A 118 -27.06 13.37 8.83
CA GLY A 118 -28.39 13.83 8.51
C GLY A 118 -28.87 14.92 9.47
N GLY A 119 -29.58 15.91 8.95
CA GLY A 119 -30.16 16.99 9.74
C GLY A 119 -31.33 16.51 10.61
N ARG A 120 -31.47 17.05 11.80
CA ARG A 120 -32.56 16.72 12.70
C ARG A 120 -33.88 17.36 12.25
N GLY A 121 -34.97 16.61 12.35
CA GLY A 121 -36.32 17.11 12.18
C GLY A 121 -36.82 17.89 13.40
N ASN A 122 -37.96 18.59 13.23
CA ASN A 122 -38.48 19.42 14.30
C ASN A 122 -38.88 18.63 15.54
N LYS A 123 -39.15 17.32 15.43
CA LYS A 123 -39.43 16.47 16.58
C LYS A 123 -38.25 16.38 17.54
N ASP A 124 -37.02 16.21 16.96
CA ASP A 124 -35.81 16.04 17.77
C ASP A 124 -35.20 17.38 18.22
N LEU A 125 -35.80 18.51 17.80
CA LEU A 125 -35.43 19.85 18.22
C LEU A 125 -36.33 20.38 19.36
N ILE A 126 -37.27 19.57 19.88
CA ILE A 126 -38.12 19.94 21.01
C ILE A 126 -37.28 20.23 22.24
N SER A 127 -37.53 21.36 22.87
CA SER A 127 -36.85 21.75 24.11
C SER A 127 -37.83 22.38 25.09
N LYS A 128 -37.42 22.51 26.36
CA LYS A 128 -38.25 23.20 27.37
C LYS A 128 -38.56 24.65 27.00
N ARG A 129 -37.67 25.34 26.24
CA ARG A 129 -37.85 26.73 25.79
C ARG A 129 -38.67 26.82 24.50
N ASN A 130 -38.62 25.80 23.65
CA ASN A 130 -39.35 25.74 22.39
C ASN A 130 -40.00 24.33 22.24
N PRO A 131 -41.21 24.14 22.74
CA PRO A 131 -41.93 22.86 22.68
C PRO A 131 -42.49 22.54 21.29
N ASN A 132 -42.62 23.54 20.40
CA ASN A 132 -43.15 23.41 19.06
C ASN A 132 -42.22 24.04 18.03
N PRO A 133 -41.02 23.49 17.77
CA PRO A 133 -40.09 24.11 16.80
C PRO A 133 -40.66 23.98 15.38
N GLU A 134 -40.60 25.12 14.67
CA GLU A 134 -41.00 25.29 13.26
C GLU A 134 -39.79 25.25 12.30
N ILE A 135 -38.66 24.70 12.78
CA ILE A 135 -37.41 24.62 12.04
C ILE A 135 -36.94 23.16 12.00
N CYS A 136 -36.11 22.84 11.03
CA CYS A 136 -35.33 21.62 10.97
C CYS A 136 -33.88 21.95 10.59
N GLU A 137 -32.99 21.02 10.78
CA GLU A 137 -31.59 21.17 10.37
C GLU A 137 -31.41 20.65 8.93
N SER A 138 -30.56 21.33 8.18
CA SER A 138 -30.01 20.76 6.95
C SER A 138 -28.98 19.71 7.28
N GLY A 139 -28.86 18.68 6.46
CA GLY A 139 -27.77 17.73 6.59
C GLY A 139 -26.40 18.37 6.37
N GLU A 140 -25.38 17.75 6.92
CA GLU A 140 -24.00 18.17 6.73
C GLU A 140 -23.60 18.05 5.27
N LYS A 141 -22.77 18.99 4.85
CA LYS A 141 -22.20 18.97 3.49
C LYS A 141 -21.22 17.79 3.36
N ARG A 142 -21.10 17.29 2.11
CA ARG A 142 -20.07 16.30 1.75
C ARG A 142 -18.68 16.82 2.04
N ARG A 143 -17.79 15.92 2.43
CA ARG A 143 -16.35 16.20 2.49
C ARG A 143 -15.71 15.85 1.15
N LYS A 144 -14.70 16.63 0.76
CA LYS A 144 -13.86 16.38 -0.42
C LYS A 144 -12.42 16.26 0.03
N ILE A 145 -11.78 15.16 -0.31
CA ILE A 145 -10.37 14.89 0.02
C ILE A 145 -9.67 14.46 -1.26
N THR A 146 -8.49 15.00 -1.49
CA THR A 146 -7.59 14.55 -2.56
C THR A 146 -6.44 13.78 -1.91
N LEU A 147 -6.17 12.58 -2.40
CA LEU A 147 -5.12 11.72 -1.88
C LEU A 147 -4.21 11.27 -3.01
N ASP A 148 -2.93 11.24 -2.71
CA ASP A 148 -1.93 10.55 -3.51
C ASP A 148 -1.71 9.16 -2.89
N LEU A 149 -1.94 8.12 -3.69
CA LEU A 149 -1.68 6.74 -3.30
C LEU A 149 -0.40 6.29 -3.97
N GLU A 150 0.52 5.78 -3.18
CA GLU A 150 1.78 5.21 -3.65
C GLU A 150 1.85 3.74 -3.21
N LEU A 151 2.12 2.86 -4.17
CA LEU A 151 2.32 1.45 -3.90
C LEU A 151 3.80 1.20 -3.62
N SER A 152 4.10 0.78 -2.40
CA SER A 152 5.40 0.21 -2.05
C SER A 152 5.27 -1.30 -2.06
N LEU A 153 6.06 -1.98 -2.90
CA LEU A 153 6.10 -3.44 -2.85
C LEU A 153 6.62 -3.86 -1.48
N LEU A 154 5.89 -4.73 -0.81
CA LEU A 154 6.36 -5.36 0.42
C LEU A 154 7.41 -6.40 0.03
N THR A 155 8.66 -5.98 -0.04
CA THR A 155 9.79 -6.84 -0.37
C THR A 155 10.54 -7.16 0.92
N ASP A 156 10.62 -8.45 1.27
CA ASP A 156 11.39 -8.88 2.42
C ASP A 156 12.89 -8.86 2.12
N VAL A 157 13.26 -9.35 0.93
CA VAL A 157 14.64 -9.46 0.48
C VAL A 157 14.82 -8.72 -0.84
N ALA A 158 15.73 -7.75 -0.87
CA ALA A 158 16.17 -7.09 -2.09
C ALA A 158 17.43 -7.78 -2.64
N LEU A 159 17.40 -8.15 -3.91
CA LEU A 159 18.54 -8.68 -4.63
C LEU A 159 19.19 -7.57 -5.44
N ILE A 160 20.44 -7.27 -5.13
CA ILE A 160 21.19 -6.15 -5.71
C ILE A 160 22.50 -6.66 -6.28
N GLY A 161 22.87 -6.21 -7.45
CA GLY A 161 24.12 -6.62 -8.11
C GLY A 161 24.27 -5.94 -9.46
N LEU A 162 25.46 -5.98 -10.01
CA LEU A 162 25.77 -5.43 -11.31
C LEU A 162 24.95 -6.10 -12.44
N PRO A 163 24.83 -5.48 -13.61
CA PRO A 163 24.27 -6.14 -14.78
C PRO A 163 24.96 -7.49 -15.02
N ASN A 164 24.18 -8.48 -15.44
CA ASN A 164 24.64 -9.86 -15.72
C ASN A 164 25.22 -10.63 -14.50
N ALA A 165 25.09 -10.16 -13.28
CA ALA A 165 25.48 -10.93 -12.09
C ALA A 165 24.61 -12.18 -11.85
N GLY A 166 23.50 -12.34 -12.58
CA GLY A 166 22.63 -13.53 -12.49
C GLY A 166 21.43 -13.36 -11.54
N LYS A 167 21.04 -12.12 -11.21
CA LYS A 167 19.92 -11.85 -10.30
C LYS A 167 18.61 -12.55 -10.67
N SER A 168 18.14 -12.35 -11.88
CA SER A 168 16.90 -12.97 -12.37
C SER A 168 17.00 -14.49 -12.45
N SER A 169 18.18 -15.03 -12.76
CA SER A 169 18.42 -16.48 -12.72
C SER A 169 18.34 -17.01 -11.31
N LEU A 170 18.90 -16.29 -10.33
CA LEU A 170 18.83 -16.70 -8.93
C LEU A 170 17.37 -16.75 -8.43
N ILE A 171 16.58 -15.72 -8.76
CA ILE A 171 15.15 -15.72 -8.41
C ILE A 171 14.46 -16.93 -9.03
N GLN A 172 14.69 -17.22 -10.30
CA GLN A 172 14.10 -18.40 -10.95
C GLN A 172 14.52 -19.70 -10.26
N THR A 173 15.78 -19.86 -9.92
CA THR A 173 16.28 -21.07 -9.24
C THR A 173 15.65 -21.23 -7.87
N ILE A 174 15.55 -20.19 -7.06
CA ILE A 174 14.95 -20.22 -5.73
C ILE A 174 13.44 -20.49 -5.82
N THR A 175 12.75 -19.91 -6.77
CA THR A 175 11.28 -19.99 -6.88
C THR A 175 10.80 -21.26 -7.59
N ASN A 176 11.57 -21.83 -8.52
CA ASN A 176 11.22 -23.10 -9.19
C ASN A 176 11.21 -24.30 -8.25
N SER A 177 11.87 -24.20 -7.09
CA SER A 177 11.92 -25.31 -6.13
C SER A 177 10.60 -25.51 -5.38
N ASN A 178 9.77 -24.48 -5.15
CA ASN A 178 8.54 -24.62 -4.32
C ASN A 178 7.46 -23.52 -4.48
N SER A 179 7.48 -22.63 -5.49
CA SER A 179 6.48 -21.55 -5.52
C SER A 179 6.18 -20.97 -6.89
N LYS A 180 5.07 -20.27 -6.98
CA LYS A 180 4.58 -19.57 -8.18
C LYS A 180 5.39 -18.31 -8.44
N ILE A 181 5.98 -18.22 -9.63
CA ILE A 181 6.43 -16.94 -10.18
C ILE A 181 5.19 -16.20 -10.63
N ASP A 182 4.79 -15.16 -9.90
CA ASP A 182 3.91 -14.16 -10.47
C ASP A 182 4.78 -13.08 -11.11
N SER A 183 5.00 -13.22 -12.41
CA SER A 183 5.51 -12.11 -13.22
C SER A 183 4.43 -11.03 -13.24
N TYR A 184 4.71 -9.89 -12.62
CA TYR A 184 3.86 -8.71 -12.79
C TYR A 184 4.01 -8.22 -14.23
N PRO A 185 2.97 -8.35 -15.08
CA PRO A 185 3.12 -8.24 -16.54
C PRO A 185 3.26 -6.83 -17.08
N PHE A 186 3.59 -5.81 -16.25
CA PHE A 186 3.27 -4.43 -16.63
C PHE A 186 4.36 -3.36 -16.41
N THR A 187 5.63 -3.73 -16.23
CA THR A 187 6.69 -2.73 -16.08
C THR A 187 7.63 -2.77 -17.28
N THR A 188 7.99 -1.62 -17.84
CA THR A 188 8.98 -1.49 -18.93
C THR A 188 10.41 -1.81 -18.45
N VAL A 189 10.62 -1.78 -17.13
CA VAL A 189 11.79 -2.33 -16.42
C VAL A 189 11.19 -3.02 -15.20
N SER A 190 10.77 -4.28 -15.38
CA SER A 190 10.04 -5.03 -14.36
C SER A 190 10.98 -5.53 -13.29
N PRO A 191 10.79 -5.17 -12.01
CA PRO A 191 11.40 -5.97 -10.97
C PRO A 191 10.85 -7.39 -11.07
N SER A 192 11.73 -8.38 -11.12
CA SER A 192 11.32 -9.78 -11.01
C SER A 192 11.06 -10.06 -9.54
N LEU A 193 9.82 -10.41 -9.21
CA LEU A 193 9.45 -10.84 -7.88
C LEU A 193 9.45 -12.35 -7.83
N GLY A 194 10.13 -12.89 -6.83
CA GLY A 194 10.08 -14.29 -6.46
C GLY A 194 9.45 -14.44 -5.08
N VAL A 195 8.67 -15.48 -4.91
CA VAL A 195 8.14 -15.88 -3.61
C VAL A 195 8.83 -17.17 -3.20
N TYR A 196 9.46 -17.15 -2.06
CA TYR A 196 10.06 -18.31 -1.42
C TYR A 196 9.24 -18.65 -0.18
N GLU A 197 8.77 -19.87 -0.10
CA GLU A 197 8.02 -20.39 1.04
C GLU A 197 8.90 -21.35 1.82
N ASN A 198 9.22 -20.99 3.04
CA ASN A 198 9.86 -21.91 4.00
C ASN A 198 8.81 -22.47 4.97
N ASN A 199 9.23 -23.40 5.84
CA ASN A 199 8.33 -24.04 6.80
C ASN A 199 7.70 -23.08 7.83
N LYS A 200 8.08 -21.82 7.85
CA LYS A 200 7.68 -20.84 8.86
C LYS A 200 6.92 -19.64 8.28
N GLU A 201 7.33 -19.17 7.12
CA GLU A 201 6.80 -17.93 6.54
C GLU A 201 7.02 -17.83 5.02
N ILE A 202 6.28 -16.96 4.39
CA ILE A 202 6.42 -16.61 2.98
C ILE A 202 7.36 -15.41 2.91
N VAL A 203 8.43 -15.53 2.13
CA VAL A 203 9.46 -14.49 1.93
C VAL A 203 9.39 -14.00 0.49
N THR A 204 9.24 -12.70 0.31
CA THR A 204 9.24 -12.06 -1.00
C THR A 204 10.64 -11.57 -1.35
N ILE A 205 11.17 -12.03 -2.50
CA ILE A 205 12.47 -11.63 -3.03
C ILE A 205 12.25 -10.79 -4.28
N CYS A 206 12.84 -9.61 -4.34
CA CYS A 206 12.73 -8.68 -5.46
C CYS A 206 14.09 -8.45 -6.13
N ASP A 207 14.18 -8.66 -7.44
CA ASP A 207 15.28 -8.15 -8.26
C ASP A 207 15.06 -6.65 -8.48
N LEU A 208 16.06 -5.86 -8.17
CA LEU A 208 16.05 -4.42 -8.43
C LEU A 208 16.94 -4.12 -9.65
N PRO A 209 16.39 -4.24 -10.86
CA PRO A 209 17.15 -3.94 -12.06
C PRO A 209 17.40 -2.43 -12.17
N GLY A 210 18.55 -2.06 -12.69
CA GLY A 210 18.83 -0.67 -13.10
C GLY A 210 19.26 0.28 -11.99
N LEU A 211 19.64 -0.20 -10.80
CA LEU A 211 20.30 0.66 -9.82
C LEU A 211 21.54 1.35 -10.42
N ILE A 212 22.32 0.65 -11.22
CA ILE A 212 23.58 1.15 -11.80
C ILE A 212 23.41 1.69 -13.23
N GLU A 213 22.51 1.13 -14.03
CA GLU A 213 22.29 1.56 -15.42
C GLU A 213 21.67 2.96 -15.53
N GLY A 214 20.94 3.44 -14.52
CA GLY A 214 20.31 4.76 -14.51
C GLY A 214 21.18 5.89 -13.95
N ALA A 215 22.20 5.60 -13.15
CA ALA A 215 23.06 6.60 -12.54
C ALA A 215 23.99 7.25 -13.58
N ALA A 216 24.43 6.51 -14.59
CA ALA A 216 25.32 7.00 -15.66
C ALA A 216 24.60 7.92 -16.66
N GLU A 217 23.29 7.79 -16.84
CA GLU A 217 22.51 8.52 -17.85
C GLU A 217 21.64 9.66 -17.32
N GLY A 218 21.60 9.90 -16.01
CA GLY A 218 20.82 11.00 -15.40
C GLY A 218 19.30 10.90 -15.60
N THR A 219 18.76 9.81 -16.08
CA THR A 219 17.37 9.63 -16.48
C THR A 219 16.44 9.11 -15.38
N GLY A 220 16.71 9.42 -14.12
CA GLY A 220 15.66 9.39 -13.08
C GLY A 220 14.90 8.09 -12.80
N LEU A 221 15.19 6.96 -13.45
CA LEU A 221 14.56 5.66 -13.22
C LEU A 221 14.87 5.09 -11.81
N GLY A 222 15.99 5.50 -11.22
CA GLY A 222 16.43 5.04 -9.91
C GLY A 222 15.45 5.32 -8.76
N LYS A 223 14.75 6.46 -8.76
CA LYS A 223 13.87 6.83 -7.64
C LYS A 223 12.61 5.97 -7.52
N SER A 224 12.04 5.50 -8.63
CA SER A 224 10.86 4.63 -8.60
C SER A 224 11.21 3.21 -8.13
N VAL A 225 12.34 2.66 -8.59
CA VAL A 225 12.83 1.33 -8.19
C VAL A 225 13.23 1.32 -6.71
N LEU A 226 13.88 2.38 -6.26
CA LEU A 226 14.37 2.50 -4.88
C LEU A 226 13.25 2.74 -3.85
N ARG A 227 12.06 3.20 -4.30
CA ARG A 227 10.86 3.25 -3.45
C ARG A 227 10.48 1.87 -2.93
N HIS A 228 10.72 0.83 -3.70
CA HIS A 228 10.43 -0.56 -3.32
C HIS A 228 11.38 -1.10 -2.23
N LEU A 229 12.55 -0.46 -2.05
CA LEU A 229 13.48 -0.78 -0.95
C LEU A 229 13.01 -0.28 0.42
N LYS A 230 12.06 0.65 0.49
CA LYS A 230 11.63 1.27 1.75
C LYS A 230 11.21 0.25 2.81
N ASN A 231 10.62 -0.87 2.38
CA ASN A 231 10.13 -1.93 3.25
C ASN A 231 11.04 -3.16 3.28
N THR A 232 12.19 -3.10 2.60
CA THR A 232 13.16 -4.21 2.56
C THR A 232 13.80 -4.41 3.92
N LYS A 233 13.83 -5.66 4.35
CA LYS A 233 14.36 -6.08 5.65
C LYS A 233 15.75 -6.67 5.56
N PHE A 234 16.09 -7.18 4.38
CA PHE A 234 17.32 -7.86 4.11
C PHE A 234 17.82 -7.61 2.69
N ILE A 235 19.11 -7.47 2.50
CA ILE A 235 19.73 -7.22 1.19
C ILE A 235 20.67 -8.37 0.85
N ILE A 236 20.56 -8.92 -0.37
CA ILE A 236 21.54 -9.83 -0.92
C ILE A 236 22.32 -9.08 -2.00
N PHE A 237 23.63 -8.91 -1.80
CA PHE A 237 24.55 -8.44 -2.82
C PHE A 237 25.00 -9.63 -3.65
N LEU A 238 24.57 -9.70 -4.89
CA LEU A 238 24.99 -10.73 -5.85
C LEU A 238 26.17 -10.23 -6.65
N LEU A 239 27.32 -10.87 -6.46
CA LEU A 239 28.60 -10.48 -6.98
C LEU A 239 29.02 -11.43 -8.12
N ASP A 240 29.68 -10.88 -9.13
CA ASP A 240 30.13 -11.62 -10.30
C ASP A 240 31.67 -11.67 -10.33
N PRO A 241 32.31 -12.83 -10.11
CA PRO A 241 33.77 -12.96 -10.15
C PRO A 241 34.34 -12.88 -11.56
N ASP A 242 33.48 -13.00 -12.58
CA ASP A 242 33.86 -12.87 -14.00
C ASP A 242 33.62 -11.47 -14.58
N ASN A 243 33.32 -10.49 -13.73
CA ASN A 243 33.13 -9.11 -14.17
C ASN A 243 34.46 -8.54 -14.69
N SER A 244 34.47 -7.96 -15.92
CA SER A 244 35.65 -7.46 -16.56
C SER A 244 36.09 -6.08 -16.07
N GLU A 245 35.20 -5.33 -15.41
CA GLU A 245 35.43 -3.93 -15.02
C GLU A 245 35.79 -3.78 -13.56
N TYR A 246 35.17 -4.59 -12.68
CA TYR A 246 35.27 -4.45 -11.23
C TYR A 246 35.56 -5.80 -10.56
N ASN A 247 36.58 -5.80 -9.68
CA ASN A 247 36.77 -6.94 -8.78
C ASN A 247 35.69 -6.99 -7.69
N ILE A 248 35.64 -8.09 -6.92
CA ILE A 248 34.58 -8.33 -5.90
C ILE A 248 34.50 -7.17 -4.88
N GLU A 249 35.63 -6.70 -4.38
CA GLU A 249 35.67 -5.62 -3.39
C GLU A 249 35.21 -4.27 -3.97
N GLU A 250 35.52 -4.03 -5.23
CA GLU A 250 35.08 -2.82 -5.94
C GLU A 250 33.57 -2.87 -6.21
N GLN A 251 33.03 -4.04 -6.60
CA GLN A 251 31.60 -4.25 -6.77
C GLN A 251 30.84 -3.96 -5.47
N ILE A 252 31.32 -4.48 -4.34
CA ILE A 252 30.71 -4.25 -3.02
C ILE A 252 30.65 -2.76 -2.71
N LYS A 253 31.80 -2.07 -2.82
CA LYS A 253 31.88 -0.63 -2.52
C LYS A 253 30.95 0.20 -3.41
N LEU A 254 30.87 -0.15 -4.69
CA LEU A 254 30.03 0.54 -5.66
C LEU A 254 28.56 0.38 -5.30
N LEU A 255 28.11 -0.84 -4.99
CA LEU A 255 26.74 -1.15 -4.62
C LEU A 255 26.34 -0.51 -3.28
N GLU A 256 27.22 -0.58 -2.26
CA GLU A 256 27.00 0.05 -0.96
C GLU A 256 26.87 1.58 -1.10
N ASN A 257 27.75 2.22 -1.85
CA ASN A 257 27.71 3.68 -2.08
C ASN A 257 26.42 4.11 -2.79
N GLU A 258 25.96 3.35 -3.77
CA GLU A 258 24.73 3.67 -4.50
C GLU A 258 23.51 3.62 -3.60
N ILE A 259 23.39 2.58 -2.77
CA ILE A 259 22.30 2.44 -1.81
C ILE A 259 22.34 3.57 -0.77
N GLU A 260 23.52 3.88 -0.21
CA GLU A 260 23.69 4.95 0.76
C GLU A 260 23.36 6.34 0.18
N THR A 261 23.70 6.57 -1.07
CA THR A 261 23.39 7.83 -1.76
C THR A 261 21.88 8.04 -1.89
N TYR A 262 21.13 6.95 -2.05
CA TYR A 262 19.69 7.01 -2.13
C TYR A 262 19.02 7.22 -0.76
N ASN A 263 19.36 6.42 0.22
CA ASN A 263 18.89 6.55 1.60
C ASN A 263 19.95 6.04 2.59
N PRO A 264 20.56 6.92 3.40
CA PRO A 264 21.54 6.54 4.41
C PRO A 264 21.05 5.50 5.44
N GLU A 265 19.74 5.38 5.65
CA GLU A 265 19.16 4.40 6.57
C GLU A 265 19.38 2.96 6.09
N PHE A 266 19.54 2.73 4.80
CA PHE A 266 19.79 1.40 4.23
C PHE A 266 21.13 0.80 4.62
N ARG A 267 22.06 1.62 5.09
CA ARG A 267 23.31 1.15 5.68
C ARG A 267 23.11 0.21 6.86
N ASN A 268 22.00 0.37 7.58
CA ASN A 268 21.68 -0.42 8.78
C ASN A 268 20.90 -1.70 8.46
N ILE A 269 20.49 -1.91 7.20
CA ILE A 269 19.79 -3.14 6.83
C ILE A 269 20.79 -4.30 6.83
N LYS A 270 20.38 -5.42 7.41
CA LYS A 270 21.16 -6.67 7.36
C LYS A 270 21.39 -7.08 5.93
N ASN A 271 22.61 -7.50 5.61
CA ASN A 271 22.96 -7.91 4.26
C ASN A 271 23.81 -9.18 4.24
N LEU A 272 23.77 -9.85 3.09
CA LEU A 272 24.59 -11.02 2.77
C LEU A 272 25.28 -10.78 1.43
N LYS A 273 26.56 -11.07 1.36
CA LYS A 273 27.39 -10.97 0.15
C LYS A 273 27.55 -12.39 -0.43
N VAL A 274 27.08 -12.58 -1.65
CA VAL A 274 27.01 -13.87 -2.33
C VAL A 274 27.74 -13.75 -3.67
N VAL A 275 28.69 -14.61 -3.92
CA VAL A 275 29.40 -14.71 -5.20
C VAL A 275 28.73 -15.77 -6.05
N ASN A 276 28.20 -15.37 -7.20
CA ASN A 276 27.57 -16.27 -8.16
C ASN A 276 28.62 -16.79 -9.18
N LYS A 277 28.21 -17.71 -10.04
CA LYS A 277 29.02 -18.29 -11.11
C LYS A 277 30.23 -19.09 -10.61
N SER A 278 30.12 -19.78 -9.46
CA SER A 278 31.17 -20.65 -8.93
C SER A 278 31.56 -21.79 -9.88
N ASP A 279 30.68 -22.13 -10.84
CA ASP A 279 30.93 -23.07 -11.93
C ASP A 279 32.06 -22.66 -12.89
N LEU A 280 32.50 -21.40 -12.86
CA LEU A 280 33.62 -20.91 -13.65
C LEU A 280 34.97 -21.07 -12.94
N ASP A 281 35.07 -21.92 -11.91
CA ASP A 281 36.27 -22.12 -11.08
C ASP A 281 36.80 -20.84 -10.40
N LYS A 282 35.98 -19.83 -10.25
CA LYS A 282 36.26 -18.55 -9.61
C LYS A 282 35.51 -18.45 -8.28
N THR A 283 36.10 -18.98 -7.22
CA THR A 283 35.52 -18.97 -5.87
C THR A 283 36.25 -17.99 -4.96
N GLU A 284 35.52 -17.32 -4.11
CA GLU A 284 36.02 -16.38 -3.12
C GLU A 284 35.86 -16.94 -1.70
N LYS A 285 36.96 -17.15 -1.00
CA LYS A 285 36.98 -17.86 0.30
C LYS A 285 36.19 -17.16 1.41
N ASN A 286 36.00 -15.86 1.31
CA ASN A 286 35.38 -15.05 2.37
C ASN A 286 33.88 -14.87 2.21
N TYR A 287 33.31 -15.40 1.13
CA TYR A 287 31.91 -15.21 0.76
C TYR A 287 31.20 -16.54 0.50
N LEU A 288 29.90 -16.56 0.59
CA LEU A 288 29.09 -17.67 0.13
C LEU A 288 29.17 -17.73 -1.41
N ASN A 289 29.66 -18.85 -1.93
CA ASN A 289 29.76 -19.07 -3.38
C ASN A 289 28.58 -19.93 -3.83
N ILE A 290 27.93 -19.49 -4.89
CA ILE A 290 26.80 -20.20 -5.50
C ILE A 290 26.97 -20.30 -7.00
N SER A 291 26.27 -21.22 -7.61
CA SER A 291 26.03 -21.24 -9.06
C SER A 291 24.55 -21.41 -9.35
N THR A 292 23.98 -20.46 -10.05
CA THR A 292 22.60 -20.54 -10.53
C THR A 292 22.43 -21.55 -11.69
N VAL A 293 23.53 -22.03 -12.26
CA VAL A 293 23.54 -23.01 -13.36
C VAL A 293 23.61 -24.45 -12.82
N THR A 294 24.52 -24.70 -11.87
CA THR A 294 24.71 -26.05 -11.28
C THR A 294 23.88 -26.22 -9.99
N GLU A 295 23.24 -25.18 -9.49
CA GLU A 295 22.52 -25.13 -8.21
C GLU A 295 23.39 -25.36 -6.97
N GLU A 296 24.71 -25.39 -7.13
CA GLU A 296 25.67 -25.51 -6.04
C GLU A 296 25.57 -24.30 -5.10
N GLY A 297 25.61 -24.51 -3.78
CA GLY A 297 25.52 -23.47 -2.77
C GLY A 297 24.12 -22.86 -2.56
N ILE A 298 23.13 -23.17 -3.40
CA ILE A 298 21.76 -22.63 -3.26
C ILE A 298 21.10 -23.10 -1.97
N SER A 299 21.27 -24.38 -1.60
CA SER A 299 20.72 -24.92 -0.34
C SER A 299 21.30 -24.21 0.88
N GLU A 300 22.57 -23.82 0.86
CA GLU A 300 23.21 -23.07 1.93
C GLU A 300 22.68 -21.64 2.02
N LEU A 301 22.45 -21.01 0.88
CA LEU A 301 21.82 -19.69 0.81
C LEU A 301 20.41 -19.72 1.40
N LEU A 302 19.60 -20.71 1.04
CA LEU A 302 18.24 -20.88 1.57
C LEU A 302 18.26 -21.14 3.08
N GLN A 303 19.20 -21.96 3.58
CA GLN A 303 19.35 -22.18 5.01
C GLN A 303 19.67 -20.90 5.76
N GLN A 304 20.55 -20.04 5.23
CA GLN A 304 20.83 -18.74 5.85
C GLN A 304 19.62 -17.81 5.82
N LEU A 305 18.80 -17.85 4.78
CA LEU A 305 17.54 -17.10 4.74
C LEU A 305 16.51 -17.65 5.73
N ASP A 306 16.45 -18.96 5.93
CA ASP A 306 15.54 -19.62 6.89
C ASP A 306 15.88 -19.30 8.36
N GLU A 307 17.12 -18.96 8.66
CA GLU A 307 17.56 -18.52 9.99
C GLU A 307 17.10 -17.09 10.30
N ILE A 308 16.72 -16.31 9.29
CA ILE A 308 16.25 -14.93 9.43
C ILE A 308 14.75 -14.95 9.71
N SER A 309 14.34 -14.47 10.89
CA SER A 309 12.92 -14.28 11.18
C SER A 309 12.44 -12.95 10.61
N PHE A 310 11.83 -13.00 9.43
CA PHE A 310 11.28 -11.79 8.79
C PHE A 310 10.08 -11.21 9.55
N ARG A 311 9.32 -12.04 10.31
CA ARG A 311 8.22 -11.59 11.18
C ARG A 311 8.70 -10.75 12.35
N GLU A 312 9.85 -11.09 12.93
CA GLU A 312 10.41 -10.32 14.04
C GLU A 312 10.95 -8.96 13.56
N LEU A 313 11.46 -8.89 12.33
CA LEU A 313 11.89 -7.64 11.71
C LEU A 313 10.71 -6.71 11.40
N ASN A 314 9.48 -7.23 11.29
CA ASN A 314 8.24 -6.45 11.13
C ASN A 314 7.76 -5.77 12.42
N ARG A 315 8.30 -6.11 13.60
CA ARG A 315 7.83 -5.60 14.88
C ARG A 315 8.30 -4.18 15.24
N VAL A 316 8.96 -3.47 14.36
CA VAL A 316 9.04 -2.01 14.47
C VAL A 316 7.69 -1.44 14.02
N ASN A 317 6.65 -1.79 14.78
CA ASN A 317 5.30 -1.29 14.63
C ASN A 317 5.27 0.20 14.94
N LYS A 318 5.14 1.01 13.93
CA LYS A 318 4.36 2.23 14.09
C LYS A 318 2.90 1.79 14.10
N SER A 319 2.32 1.67 15.29
CA SER A 319 0.88 1.57 15.49
C SER A 319 0.27 2.87 14.95
N TYR A 320 -0.19 2.84 13.71
CA TYR A 320 -0.99 3.93 13.17
C TYR A 320 -2.39 3.77 13.75
N GLU A 321 -2.73 4.61 14.71
CA GLU A 321 -4.09 4.77 15.20
C GLU A 321 -5.01 5.06 14.01
N LYS A 322 -6.25 4.57 14.07
CA LYS A 322 -7.30 4.73 13.06
C LYS A 322 -7.32 6.16 12.55
N ILE A 323 -6.98 6.35 11.28
CA ILE A 323 -6.90 7.66 10.68
C ILE A 323 -8.31 8.13 10.39
N PHE A 324 -8.77 9.06 11.22
CA PHE A 324 -9.85 9.95 10.84
C PHE A 324 -9.20 11.22 10.27
N VAL A 325 -9.35 11.46 8.99
CA VAL A 325 -9.10 12.80 8.45
C VAL A 325 -10.31 13.62 8.87
N GLU A 326 -10.14 14.47 9.90
CA GLU A 326 -11.17 15.41 10.39
C GLU A 326 -11.54 16.46 9.36
#